data_17eb951322ed0af681898fae1c159078
#
_entry.id   17eb951322ed0af681898fae1c159078
#
_cell.length_a   1.000
_cell.length_b   1.000
_cell.length_c   1.000
_cell.angle_alpha   90.00
_cell.angle_beta   90.00
_cell.angle_gamma   90.00
#
_symmetry.space_group_name_H-M   'P 1'
#
loop_
_entity.id
_entity.type
_entity.pdbx_description
1 polymer ?
#
loop_
_entity_poly.entity_id
_entity_poly.type
_entity_poly.pdbx_seq_one_letter_code
_entity_poly.pdbx_strand_id
1 'polypeptide(L)'
;MAQTQTSTTGNLQKMSRIMLTKARYTEEHNMPVVALIDRINLANGHYQLDIPKVAQMTASDLVDGEDFLDSEEISPSIVSATAAEVGIKVIVTDRLLRQNNESVFSIIGRQMGEAMARKKDTDAIALFSGFSTSYGADNALFNLANISGVIGNAKNNLIGTDFIVHHPLAVWKMTSTVNNLLGTYTLPDAFQKPPVKEFWSGIKLSGVPIFEDGNISKNSNDSGYGVIASKDAMGYLVASGKTERRQRDESLRATEVVIVEEYGMFEADDSRGAALLYDFPDAGAAATS
;
A
#
# COMPACT_ATOMS: atom_id res chain seq x y z
N MET A 1 -14.65 32.72 -10.10
CA MET A 1 -15.16 31.35 -9.82
C MET A 1 -15.95 31.41 -8.53
N ALA A 2 -17.20 31.02 -8.55
CA ALA A 2 -18.04 31.02 -7.34
C ALA A 2 -17.63 29.82 -6.48
N GLN A 3 -17.12 30.07 -5.28
CA GLN A 3 -16.90 29.03 -4.28
C GLN A 3 -18.25 28.65 -3.67
N THR A 4 -18.63 27.42 -3.77
CA THR A 4 -20.02 27.01 -3.65
C THR A 4 -20.46 26.47 -2.30
N GLN A 5 -19.57 26.23 -1.30
CA GLN A 5 -20.03 25.66 -0.01
C GLN A 5 -19.15 25.95 1.20
N THR A 6 -19.77 26.29 2.31
CA THR A 6 -19.14 26.76 3.55
C THR A 6 -19.96 26.42 4.79
N SER A 7 -19.41 26.10 5.95
CA SER A 7 -20.11 25.86 7.23
C SER A 7 -19.55 26.56 8.49
N THR A 8 -20.32 26.85 9.56
CA THR A 8 -19.99 27.76 10.69
C THR A 8 -19.91 27.19 12.09
N THR A 9 -19.67 28.01 12.97
CA THR A 9 -18.98 28.52 14.16
C THR A 9 -19.62 28.03 15.47
N GLY A 10 -18.99 28.12 16.60
CA GLY A 10 -19.45 27.89 17.98
C GLY A 10 -19.14 26.48 18.49
N ASN A 11 -19.57 25.46 17.80
CA ASN A 11 -19.21 24.07 18.09
C ASN A 11 -18.04 23.54 17.24
N LEU A 12 -17.45 24.40 16.45
CA LEU A 12 -16.42 24.04 15.48
C LEU A 12 -15.18 23.42 16.13
N GLN A 13 -14.81 23.82 17.34
CA GLN A 13 -13.68 23.23 18.06
C GLN A 13 -13.94 21.76 18.46
N LYS A 14 -15.14 21.43 18.89
CA LYS A 14 -15.53 20.05 19.16
C LYS A 14 -15.62 19.25 17.86
N MET A 15 -16.12 19.86 16.81
CA MET A 15 -16.31 19.22 15.51
C MET A 15 -15.01 18.88 14.83
N SER A 16 -14.02 19.74 14.88
CA SER A 16 -12.73 19.41 14.30
C SER A 16 -12.01 18.28 15.03
N ARG A 17 -12.15 18.20 16.35
CA ARG A 17 -11.65 17.05 17.11
C ARG A 17 -12.36 15.75 16.70
N ILE A 18 -13.66 15.81 16.46
CA ILE A 18 -14.43 14.66 15.97
C ILE A 18 -14.00 14.28 14.53
N MET A 19 -13.85 15.26 13.65
CA MET A 19 -13.39 15.03 12.28
C MET A 19 -11.98 14.40 12.25
N LEU A 20 -11.04 14.96 12.99
CA LEU A 20 -9.68 14.44 13.04
C LEU A 20 -9.62 13.02 13.62
N THR A 21 -10.37 12.75 14.69
CA THR A 21 -10.45 11.42 15.30
C THR A 21 -11.06 10.42 14.32
N LYS A 22 -12.12 10.78 13.62
CA LYS A 22 -12.73 9.90 12.60
C LYS A 22 -11.81 9.70 11.40
N ALA A 23 -11.19 10.76 10.92
CA ALA A 23 -10.22 10.68 9.83
C ALA A 23 -9.08 9.72 10.17
N ARG A 24 -8.49 9.82 11.36
CA ARG A 24 -7.42 8.94 11.81
C ARG A 24 -7.84 7.47 11.88
N TYR A 25 -9.01 7.21 12.47
CA TYR A 25 -9.54 5.84 12.59
C TYR A 25 -9.78 5.20 11.22
N THR A 26 -10.41 5.90 10.31
CA THR A 26 -10.73 5.40 8.97
C THR A 26 -9.47 5.15 8.15
N GLU A 27 -8.47 6.03 8.29
CA GLU A 27 -7.19 5.88 7.60
C GLU A 27 -6.42 4.63 8.03
N GLU A 28 -6.37 4.36 9.33
CA GLU A 28 -5.71 3.15 9.86
C GLU A 28 -6.36 1.87 9.34
N HIS A 29 -7.66 1.91 9.09
CA HIS A 29 -8.42 0.75 8.61
C HIS A 29 -8.28 0.50 7.09
N ASN A 30 -8.06 1.56 6.30
CA ASN A 30 -8.09 1.50 4.83
C ASN A 30 -6.70 1.61 4.17
N MET A 31 -5.63 1.28 4.88
CA MET A 31 -4.24 1.32 4.34
C MET A 31 -3.53 -0.02 4.53
N PRO A 32 -3.94 -1.10 3.85
CA PRO A 32 -3.33 -2.41 4.06
C PRO A 32 -1.86 -2.43 3.63
N VAL A 33 -1.50 -1.82 2.51
CA VAL A 33 -0.12 -1.82 1.99
C VAL A 33 0.82 -1.02 2.89
N VAL A 34 0.41 0.17 3.32
CA VAL A 34 1.23 1.05 4.18
C VAL A 34 1.55 0.42 5.53
N ALA A 35 0.72 -0.52 6.02
CA ALA A 35 0.99 -1.25 7.25
C ALA A 35 2.04 -2.37 7.09
N LEU A 36 2.33 -2.79 5.85
CA LEU A 36 3.25 -3.88 5.53
C LEU A 36 4.68 -3.41 5.25
N ILE A 37 4.86 -2.15 4.88
CA ILE A 37 6.13 -1.54 4.51
C ILE A 37 6.82 -0.88 5.71
N ASP A 38 8.11 -0.60 5.59
CA ASP A 38 8.86 0.06 6.66
C ASP A 38 8.51 1.54 6.78
N ARG A 39 8.30 1.99 8.02
CA ARG A 39 7.95 3.36 8.31
C ARG A 39 9.11 4.11 8.91
N ILE A 40 9.55 5.17 8.24
CA ILE A 40 10.65 6.02 8.66
C ILE A 40 10.09 7.41 8.97
N ASN A 41 10.35 7.91 10.19
CA ASN A 41 9.97 9.27 10.58
C ASN A 41 11.20 10.18 10.47
N LEU A 42 11.07 11.26 9.71
CA LEU A 42 12.11 12.29 9.65
C LEU A 42 12.14 13.15 10.92
N ALA A 43 13.32 13.62 11.26
CA ALA A 43 13.46 14.64 12.28
C ALA A 43 12.92 15.99 11.76
N ASN A 44 12.42 16.83 12.67
CA ASN A 44 11.87 18.14 12.31
C ASN A 44 12.89 18.98 11.51
N GLY A 45 12.42 19.53 10.39
CA GLY A 45 13.23 20.38 9.51
C GLY A 45 13.91 19.63 8.36
N HIS A 46 13.76 18.32 8.27
CA HIS A 46 14.25 17.54 7.14
C HIS A 46 13.08 17.13 6.23
N TYR A 47 13.29 17.20 4.93
CA TYR A 47 12.31 16.79 3.91
C TYR A 47 12.82 15.66 3.02
N GLN A 48 14.08 15.29 3.14
CA GLN A 48 14.76 14.28 2.36
C GLN A 48 15.51 13.31 3.27
N LEU A 49 15.52 12.05 2.87
CA LEU A 49 16.29 10.98 3.50
C LEU A 49 17.14 10.31 2.42
N ASP A 50 18.42 10.19 2.68
CA ASP A 50 19.37 9.47 1.83
C ASP A 50 19.76 8.17 2.52
N ILE A 51 19.46 7.04 1.86
CA ILE A 51 19.74 5.69 2.37
C ILE A 51 20.89 5.11 1.57
N PRO A 52 22.07 4.88 2.17
CA PRO A 52 23.17 4.21 1.48
C PRO A 52 22.89 2.71 1.34
N LYS A 53 23.01 2.19 0.13
CA LYS A 53 22.96 0.75 -0.18
C LYS A 53 24.35 0.29 -0.56
N VAL A 54 24.86 -0.72 0.16
CA VAL A 54 26.17 -1.33 -0.14
C VAL A 54 25.96 -2.55 -1.04
N ALA A 55 26.75 -2.66 -2.10
CA ALA A 55 26.73 -3.81 -2.98
C ALA A 55 27.20 -5.09 -2.26
N GLN A 56 26.74 -6.23 -2.76
CA GLN A 56 27.19 -7.54 -2.26
C GLN A 56 28.69 -7.75 -2.58
N MET A 57 29.44 -8.18 -1.60
CA MET A 57 30.86 -8.51 -1.76
C MET A 57 31.05 -9.98 -2.15
N THR A 58 32.09 -10.25 -2.91
CA THR A 58 32.46 -11.60 -3.34
C THR A 58 33.69 -12.06 -2.56
N ALA A 59 33.64 -13.24 -1.96
CA ALA A 59 34.81 -13.84 -1.32
C ALA A 59 35.60 -14.67 -2.36
N SER A 60 36.91 -14.53 -2.36
CA SER A 60 37.81 -15.30 -3.21
C SER A 60 38.56 -16.39 -2.41
N ASP A 61 38.85 -17.52 -3.04
CA ASP A 61 39.65 -18.57 -2.44
C ASP A 61 41.09 -18.12 -2.33
N LEU A 62 41.72 -18.39 -1.18
CA LEU A 62 43.12 -18.07 -0.93
C LEU A 62 44.00 -19.29 -1.22
N VAL A 63 45.11 -19.07 -1.92
CA VAL A 63 46.12 -20.10 -2.15
C VAL A 63 47.27 -19.93 -1.15
N ASP A 64 47.68 -21.01 -0.51
CA ASP A 64 48.74 -20.97 0.50
C ASP A 64 50.05 -20.53 -0.14
N GLY A 65 50.66 -19.46 0.41
CA GLY A 65 51.94 -18.91 -0.06
C GLY A 65 51.81 -17.83 -1.15
N GLU A 66 50.60 -17.46 -1.57
CA GLU A 66 50.35 -16.34 -2.47
C GLU A 66 49.74 -15.13 -1.71
N ASP A 67 50.14 -13.92 -2.13
CA ASP A 67 49.64 -12.67 -1.56
C ASP A 67 48.24 -12.37 -2.08
N PHE A 68 47.31 -11.95 -1.18
CA PHE A 68 45.96 -11.56 -1.55
C PHE A 68 45.97 -10.15 -2.16
N LEU A 69 45.99 -10.07 -3.47
CA LEU A 69 46.11 -8.81 -4.21
C LEU A 69 44.79 -8.17 -4.58
N ASP A 70 43.71 -8.94 -4.56
CA ASP A 70 42.37 -8.42 -4.93
C ASP A 70 41.71 -7.75 -3.76
N SER A 71 41.47 -6.44 -3.88
CA SER A 71 40.67 -5.67 -2.94
C SER A 71 39.34 -5.25 -3.59
N GLU A 72 38.21 -5.56 -2.97
CA GLU A 72 36.93 -5.04 -3.39
C GLU A 72 36.71 -3.62 -2.84
N GLU A 73 36.29 -2.72 -3.71
CA GLU A 73 35.91 -1.35 -3.32
C GLU A 73 34.45 -1.30 -2.88
N ILE A 74 34.21 -0.77 -1.67
CA ILE A 74 32.87 -0.50 -1.19
C ILE A 74 32.35 0.76 -1.89
N SER A 75 31.55 0.59 -2.94
CA SER A 75 30.89 1.69 -3.62
C SER A 75 29.40 1.75 -3.21
N PRO A 76 29.00 2.59 -2.25
CA PRO A 76 27.61 2.70 -1.85
C PRO A 76 26.81 3.45 -2.93
N SER A 77 25.70 2.88 -3.35
CA SER A 77 24.66 3.62 -4.06
C SER A 77 23.73 4.29 -3.04
N ILE A 78 23.23 5.48 -3.36
CA ILE A 78 22.33 6.25 -2.48
C ILE A 78 20.95 6.24 -3.09
N VAL A 79 19.96 5.82 -2.31
CA VAL A 79 18.54 5.97 -2.62
C VAL A 79 18.04 7.20 -1.87
N SER A 80 17.61 8.23 -2.61
CA SER A 80 17.09 9.46 -2.03
C SER A 80 15.57 9.44 -2.03
N ALA A 81 14.97 9.59 -0.86
CA ALA A 81 13.53 9.70 -0.67
C ALA A 81 13.15 11.11 -0.25
N THR A 82 12.15 11.70 -0.89
CA THR A 82 11.65 13.05 -0.58
C THR A 82 10.20 12.99 -0.14
N ALA A 83 9.86 13.79 0.88
CA ALA A 83 8.48 13.98 1.32
C ALA A 83 7.81 15.10 0.52
N ALA A 84 6.56 14.88 0.16
CA ALA A 84 5.68 15.85 -0.49
C ALA A 84 4.49 16.18 0.41
N GLU A 85 4.01 17.41 0.31
CA GLU A 85 2.81 17.85 1.04
C GLU A 85 1.55 17.33 0.33
N VAL A 86 0.71 16.63 1.07
CA VAL A 86 -0.58 16.12 0.61
C VAL A 86 -1.65 16.63 1.55
N GLY A 87 -2.74 17.14 1.00
CA GLY A 87 -3.82 17.68 1.82
C GLY A 87 -5.18 17.58 1.17
N ILE A 88 -6.19 17.69 2.01
CA ILE A 88 -7.58 17.77 1.60
C ILE A 88 -8.24 18.98 2.27
N LYS A 89 -9.00 19.74 1.49
CA LYS A 89 -9.70 20.93 1.93
C LYS A 89 -11.20 20.74 1.81
N VAL A 90 -11.93 21.06 2.86
CA VAL A 90 -13.40 21.11 2.87
C VAL A 90 -13.86 22.48 3.35
N ILE A 91 -14.79 23.07 2.63
CA ILE A 91 -15.38 24.37 2.94
C ILE A 91 -16.82 24.11 3.40
N VAL A 92 -17.15 24.56 4.60
CA VAL A 92 -18.44 24.29 5.24
C VAL A 92 -19.18 25.60 5.55
N THR A 93 -20.44 25.85 5.03
CA THR A 93 -21.23 27.10 5.18
C THR A 93 -21.98 27.18 6.50
N ASP A 94 -22.17 28.42 7.03
CA ASP A 94 -22.99 28.74 8.18
C ASP A 94 -24.44 28.21 8.04
N ARG A 95 -24.96 28.26 6.83
CA ARG A 95 -26.30 27.79 6.53
C ARG A 95 -26.39 26.27 6.66
N LEU A 96 -25.39 25.54 6.19
CA LEU A 96 -25.37 24.09 6.29
C LEU A 96 -25.32 23.63 7.75
N LEU A 97 -24.57 24.34 8.60
CA LEU A 97 -24.50 24.06 10.03
C LEU A 97 -25.82 24.28 10.78
N ARG A 98 -26.56 25.34 10.40
CA ARG A 98 -27.84 25.61 11.01
C ARG A 98 -28.93 24.63 10.59
N GLN A 99 -28.80 24.02 9.43
CA GLN A 99 -29.82 23.15 8.85
C GLN A 99 -29.56 21.66 9.08
N ASN A 100 -28.32 21.27 9.42
CA ASN A 100 -27.91 19.87 9.55
C ASN A 100 -27.54 19.49 10.97
N ASN A 101 -27.79 18.23 11.27
CA ASN A 101 -27.49 17.59 12.53
C ASN A 101 -26.01 17.22 12.64
N GLU A 102 -25.51 17.03 13.84
CA GLU A 102 -24.10 16.65 14.19
C GLU A 102 -23.54 15.46 13.40
N SER A 103 -24.40 14.60 12.85
CA SER A 103 -24.04 13.42 12.06
C SER A 103 -23.30 13.75 10.73
N VAL A 104 -23.60 14.90 10.10
CA VAL A 104 -23.00 15.27 8.80
C VAL A 104 -21.49 15.53 8.92
N PHE A 105 -21.04 16.11 10.02
CA PHE A 105 -19.61 16.35 10.25
C PHE A 105 -18.84 15.06 10.49
N SER A 106 -19.46 14.09 11.15
CA SER A 106 -18.88 12.77 11.33
C SER A 106 -18.68 12.06 9.99
N ILE A 107 -19.65 12.21 9.06
CA ILE A 107 -19.56 11.67 7.70
C ILE A 107 -18.46 12.35 6.89
N ILE A 108 -18.39 13.68 6.94
CA ILE A 108 -17.32 14.44 6.24
C ILE A 108 -15.94 14.04 6.76
N GLY A 109 -15.75 13.98 8.08
CA GLY A 109 -14.48 13.56 8.68
C GLY A 109 -14.08 12.13 8.27
N ARG A 110 -15.06 11.24 8.18
CA ARG A 110 -14.84 9.89 7.67
C ARG A 110 -14.40 9.89 6.20
N GLN A 111 -15.09 10.62 5.34
CA GLN A 111 -14.75 10.71 3.91
C GLN A 111 -13.37 11.34 3.68
N MET A 112 -13.01 12.37 4.45
CA MET A 112 -11.66 12.96 4.40
C MET A 112 -10.59 11.95 4.81
N GLY A 113 -10.86 11.14 5.86
CA GLY A 113 -9.96 10.08 6.30
C GLY A 113 -9.79 8.98 5.25
N GLU A 114 -10.89 8.53 4.66
CA GLU A 114 -10.88 7.51 3.59
C GLU A 114 -10.14 8.02 2.35
N ALA A 115 -10.29 9.29 1.99
CA ALA A 115 -9.60 9.89 0.86
C ALA A 115 -8.07 9.98 1.08
N MET A 116 -7.64 10.40 2.28
CA MET A 116 -6.21 10.44 2.63
C MET A 116 -5.60 9.05 2.70
N ALA A 117 -6.31 8.08 3.27
CA ALA A 117 -5.89 6.69 3.33
C ALA A 117 -5.71 6.10 1.92
N ARG A 118 -6.72 6.26 1.07
CA ARG A 118 -6.67 5.80 -0.33
C ARG A 118 -5.53 6.44 -1.11
N LYS A 119 -5.25 7.74 -0.90
CA LYS A 119 -4.15 8.41 -1.57
C LYS A 119 -2.80 7.79 -1.18
N LYS A 120 -2.54 7.57 0.10
CA LYS A 120 -1.32 6.91 0.57
C LYS A 120 -1.16 5.50 0.02
N ASP A 121 -2.23 4.74 0.04
CA ASP A 121 -2.24 3.38 -0.44
C ASP A 121 -2.00 3.32 -1.96
N THR A 122 -2.64 4.21 -2.72
CA THR A 122 -2.41 4.34 -4.16
C THR A 122 -0.97 4.74 -4.49
N ASP A 123 -0.37 5.62 -3.69
CA ASP A 123 1.04 6.02 -3.86
C ASP A 123 2.01 4.85 -3.56
N ALA A 124 1.68 4.01 -2.56
CA ALA A 124 2.45 2.79 -2.29
C ALA A 124 2.29 1.76 -3.42
N ILE A 125 1.07 1.56 -3.93
CA ILE A 125 0.78 0.64 -5.05
C ILE A 125 1.49 1.09 -6.33
N ALA A 126 1.63 2.40 -6.55
CA ALA A 126 2.33 2.92 -7.72
C ALA A 126 3.80 2.46 -7.82
N LEU A 127 4.43 2.12 -6.68
CA LEU A 127 5.79 1.57 -6.65
C LEU A 127 5.85 0.13 -7.17
N PHE A 128 4.75 -0.64 -7.16
CA PHE A 128 4.76 -2.05 -7.54
C PHE A 128 5.25 -2.30 -8.96
N SER A 129 4.89 -1.41 -9.89
CA SER A 129 5.35 -1.49 -11.28
C SER A 129 6.79 -1.02 -11.50
N GLY A 130 7.42 -0.41 -10.48
CA GLY A 130 8.79 0.11 -10.54
C GLY A 130 9.86 -0.95 -10.37
N PHE A 131 9.56 -2.07 -9.71
CA PHE A 131 10.52 -3.14 -9.50
C PHE A 131 11.08 -3.70 -10.80
N SER A 132 12.40 -3.85 -10.88
CA SER A 132 13.08 -4.38 -12.05
C SER A 132 12.75 -5.84 -12.33
N THR A 133 12.46 -6.62 -11.27
CA THR A 133 12.04 -8.01 -11.39
C THR A 133 10.51 -8.06 -11.47
N SER A 134 9.98 -8.74 -12.49
CA SER A 134 8.56 -8.94 -12.69
C SER A 134 8.24 -10.40 -12.94
N TYR A 135 7.19 -10.90 -12.32
CA TYR A 135 6.64 -12.24 -12.52
C TYR A 135 5.21 -12.15 -13.05
N GLY A 136 4.84 -13.13 -13.86
CA GLY A 136 3.56 -13.15 -14.55
C GLY A 136 3.60 -12.42 -15.89
N ALA A 137 2.44 -12.19 -16.45
CA ALA A 137 2.23 -11.47 -17.71
C ALA A 137 0.76 -11.01 -17.80
N ASP A 138 0.46 -10.12 -18.72
CA ASP A 138 -0.91 -9.78 -19.08
C ASP A 138 -1.69 -11.05 -19.45
N ASN A 139 -2.93 -11.13 -18.97
CA ASN A 139 -3.84 -12.30 -19.12
C ASN A 139 -3.32 -13.60 -18.44
N ALA A 140 -2.27 -13.56 -17.67
CA ALA A 140 -1.87 -14.70 -16.85
C ALA A 140 -2.78 -14.82 -15.62
N LEU A 141 -3.23 -16.05 -15.35
CA LEU A 141 -4.12 -16.29 -14.20
C LEU A 141 -3.36 -16.34 -12.88
N PHE A 142 -3.87 -15.64 -11.89
CA PHE A 142 -3.41 -15.73 -10.51
C PHE A 142 -3.92 -17.05 -9.90
N ASN A 143 -3.20 -18.14 -10.11
CA ASN A 143 -3.55 -19.47 -9.62
C ASN A 143 -2.48 -20.03 -8.68
N LEU A 144 -2.84 -21.11 -7.96
CA LEU A 144 -1.97 -21.72 -6.95
C LEU A 144 -0.62 -22.16 -7.53
N ALA A 145 -0.62 -22.74 -8.75
CA ALA A 145 0.60 -23.24 -9.39
C ALA A 145 1.56 -22.07 -9.75
N ASN A 146 1.02 -21.02 -10.36
CA ASN A 146 1.80 -19.84 -10.75
C ASN A 146 2.40 -19.15 -9.52
N ILE A 147 1.60 -18.94 -8.48
CA ILE A 147 2.09 -18.25 -7.27
C ILE A 147 3.09 -19.11 -6.47
N SER A 148 2.90 -20.43 -6.44
CA SER A 148 3.91 -21.32 -5.86
C SER A 148 5.24 -21.24 -6.62
N GLY A 149 5.18 -21.17 -7.96
CA GLY A 149 6.35 -20.95 -8.81
C GLY A 149 7.02 -19.59 -8.57
N VAL A 150 6.24 -18.53 -8.44
CA VAL A 150 6.74 -17.20 -8.10
C VAL A 150 7.46 -17.20 -6.74
N ILE A 151 6.86 -17.78 -5.70
CA ILE A 151 7.50 -17.88 -4.38
C ILE A 151 8.81 -18.67 -4.46
N GLY A 152 8.83 -19.77 -5.23
CA GLY A 152 10.04 -20.54 -5.47
C GLY A 152 11.14 -19.72 -6.15
N ASN A 153 10.80 -19.00 -7.22
CA ASN A 153 11.73 -18.14 -7.95
C ASN A 153 12.20 -16.95 -7.10
N ALA A 154 11.31 -16.34 -6.34
CA ALA A 154 11.66 -15.24 -5.43
C ALA A 154 12.68 -15.71 -4.38
N LYS A 155 12.46 -16.86 -3.76
CA LYS A 155 13.40 -17.46 -2.82
C LYS A 155 14.75 -17.81 -3.46
N ASN A 156 14.73 -18.33 -4.70
CA ASN A 156 15.96 -18.63 -5.44
C ASN A 156 16.77 -17.36 -5.76
N ASN A 157 16.09 -16.27 -6.06
CA ASN A 157 16.72 -14.98 -6.40
C ASN A 157 17.00 -14.11 -5.16
N LEU A 158 16.84 -14.66 -3.95
CA LEU A 158 17.04 -13.97 -2.67
C LEU A 158 16.12 -12.75 -2.48
N ILE A 159 15.02 -12.68 -3.24
CA ILE A 159 13.97 -11.68 -3.05
C ILE A 159 13.24 -11.99 -1.73
N GLY A 160 13.02 -10.96 -0.93
CA GLY A 160 12.27 -11.11 0.32
C GLY A 160 10.84 -11.59 0.06
N THR A 161 10.39 -12.53 0.87
CA THR A 161 9.06 -13.14 0.74
C THR A 161 8.23 -12.96 2.01
N ASP A 162 8.22 -11.73 2.57
CA ASP A 162 7.50 -11.47 3.81
C ASP A 162 6.00 -11.33 3.56
N PHE A 163 5.61 -10.80 2.41
CA PHE A 163 4.21 -10.66 2.02
C PHE A 163 4.00 -10.65 0.50
N ILE A 164 2.78 -10.98 0.10
CA ILE A 164 2.25 -10.79 -1.26
C ILE A 164 1.02 -9.90 -1.14
N VAL A 165 0.90 -8.90 -2.01
CA VAL A 165 -0.31 -8.08 -2.13
C VAL A 165 -0.83 -8.16 -3.56
N HIS A 166 -2.12 -8.41 -3.72
CA HIS A 166 -2.79 -8.38 -5.02
C HIS A 166 -4.27 -7.99 -4.88
N HIS A 167 -4.92 -7.73 -6.01
CA HIS A 167 -6.33 -7.36 -6.03
C HIS A 167 -7.22 -8.53 -5.53
N PRO A 168 -8.32 -8.26 -4.77
CA PRO A 168 -9.21 -9.30 -4.21
C PRO A 168 -9.77 -10.26 -5.27
N LEU A 169 -10.07 -9.78 -6.48
CA LEU A 169 -10.57 -10.63 -7.57
C LEU A 169 -9.51 -11.64 -8.05
N ALA A 170 -8.22 -11.27 -8.05
CA ALA A 170 -7.14 -12.20 -8.37
C ALA A 170 -7.04 -13.32 -7.31
N VAL A 171 -7.04 -12.92 -6.03
CA VAL A 171 -7.01 -13.87 -4.91
C VAL A 171 -8.25 -14.77 -4.91
N TRP A 172 -9.44 -14.23 -5.21
CA TRP A 172 -10.65 -15.02 -5.39
C TRP A 172 -10.49 -16.04 -6.53
N LYS A 173 -9.88 -15.67 -7.64
CA LYS A 173 -9.63 -16.59 -8.76
C LYS A 173 -8.75 -17.78 -8.34
N MET A 174 -7.72 -17.51 -7.53
CA MET A 174 -6.88 -18.55 -6.96
C MET A 174 -7.68 -19.51 -6.08
N THR A 175 -8.49 -18.99 -5.16
CA THR A 175 -9.30 -19.82 -4.26
C THR A 175 -10.39 -20.60 -5.00
N SER A 176 -10.98 -20.04 -6.04
CA SER A 176 -11.99 -20.75 -6.88
C SER A 176 -11.37 -21.93 -7.62
N THR A 177 -10.13 -21.80 -8.07
CA THR A 177 -9.40 -22.89 -8.74
C THR A 177 -9.12 -24.04 -7.76
N VAL A 178 -8.78 -23.74 -6.51
CA VAL A 178 -8.58 -24.75 -5.46
C VAL A 178 -9.90 -25.48 -5.17
N ASN A 179 -11.02 -24.78 -5.08
CA ASN A 179 -12.33 -25.39 -4.84
C ASN A 179 -12.75 -26.37 -5.94
N ASN A 180 -12.41 -26.09 -7.19
CA ASN A 180 -12.67 -27.01 -8.31
C ASN A 180 -11.82 -28.29 -8.25
N LEU A 181 -10.61 -28.21 -7.69
CA LEU A 181 -9.74 -29.39 -7.49
C LEU A 181 -10.22 -30.27 -6.33
N LEU A 182 -10.91 -29.71 -5.34
CA LEU A 182 -11.45 -30.42 -4.17
C LEU A 182 -12.49 -31.47 -4.52
N GLY A 183 -13.18 -31.38 -5.67
CA GLY A 183 -14.17 -32.39 -6.13
C GLY A 183 -13.56 -33.69 -6.57
N THR A 184 -12.25 -33.82 -6.75
CA THR A 184 -11.62 -35.00 -7.37
C THR A 184 -10.48 -35.62 -6.54
N TYR A 185 -9.88 -34.91 -5.57
CA TYR A 185 -8.75 -35.40 -4.77
C TYR A 185 -8.88 -35.00 -3.30
N THR A 186 -8.51 -35.92 -2.40
CA THR A 186 -8.33 -35.65 -0.97
C THR A 186 -7.10 -34.77 -0.80
N LEU A 187 -7.31 -33.51 -0.49
CA LEU A 187 -6.20 -32.59 -0.20
C LEU A 187 -5.49 -33.00 1.09
N PRO A 188 -4.16 -32.79 1.18
CA PRO A 188 -3.43 -32.93 2.43
C PRO A 188 -4.06 -32.11 3.57
N ASP A 189 -3.95 -32.58 4.80
CA ASP A 189 -4.56 -31.99 6.02
C ASP A 189 -4.36 -30.46 6.17
N ALA A 190 -3.28 -29.93 5.61
CA ALA A 190 -3.01 -28.50 5.60
C ALA A 190 -4.08 -27.66 4.84
N PHE A 191 -4.81 -28.29 3.90
CA PHE A 191 -5.89 -27.67 3.13
C PHE A 191 -7.28 -28.08 3.61
N GLN A 192 -7.40 -29.03 4.53
CA GLN A 192 -8.68 -29.51 5.05
C GLN A 192 -9.27 -28.62 6.16
N LYS A 193 -8.47 -27.71 6.73
CA LYS A 193 -9.03 -26.71 7.65
C LYS A 193 -9.93 -25.77 6.85
N PRO A 194 -11.20 -25.61 7.26
CA PRO A 194 -12.13 -24.80 6.48
C PRO A 194 -11.59 -23.38 6.33
N PRO A 195 -11.47 -22.88 5.09
CA PRO A 195 -10.90 -21.57 4.80
C PRO A 195 -11.67 -20.42 5.49
N VAL A 196 -12.88 -20.69 5.95
CA VAL A 196 -13.78 -19.73 6.59
C VAL A 196 -13.26 -19.18 7.92
N LYS A 197 -12.44 -19.91 8.66
CA LYS A 197 -11.87 -19.41 9.93
C LYS A 197 -10.57 -18.64 9.77
N GLU A 198 -9.84 -18.83 8.69
CA GLU A 198 -8.56 -18.16 8.41
C GLU A 198 -8.68 -17.00 7.42
N PHE A 199 -9.87 -16.76 6.86
CA PHE A 199 -10.14 -15.67 5.94
C PHE A 199 -9.83 -14.28 6.55
N TRP A 200 -9.85 -14.17 7.88
CA TRP A 200 -9.50 -12.96 8.63
C TRP A 200 -8.02 -12.88 9.02
N SER A 201 -7.26 -13.96 8.88
CA SER A 201 -5.84 -14.01 9.21
C SER A 201 -4.91 -13.99 7.98
N GLY A 202 -5.47 -13.80 6.79
CA GLY A 202 -4.75 -13.85 5.52
C GLY A 202 -4.50 -15.27 5.02
N ILE A 203 -4.57 -15.44 3.70
CA ILE A 203 -4.20 -16.70 3.04
C ILE A 203 -2.67 -16.80 3.08
N LYS A 204 -2.14 -17.93 3.55
CA LYS A 204 -0.69 -18.21 3.54
C LYS A 204 -0.37 -19.32 2.54
N LEU A 205 0.54 -19.05 1.64
CA LEU A 205 1.07 -20.02 0.69
C LEU A 205 2.57 -20.20 0.89
N SER A 206 3.03 -21.42 1.13
CA SER A 206 4.44 -21.73 1.40
C SER A 206 5.06 -20.87 2.53
N GLY A 207 4.23 -20.48 3.51
CA GLY A 207 4.63 -19.64 4.64
C GLY A 207 4.50 -18.13 4.39
N VAL A 208 4.24 -17.69 3.14
CA VAL A 208 4.09 -16.28 2.77
C VAL A 208 2.63 -15.87 2.87
N PRO A 209 2.29 -14.82 3.65
CA PRO A 209 0.93 -14.30 3.73
C PRO A 209 0.56 -13.54 2.45
N ILE A 210 -0.68 -13.70 2.00
CA ILE A 210 -1.25 -12.99 0.86
C ILE A 210 -2.29 -12.01 1.38
N PHE A 211 -2.12 -10.73 1.05
CA PHE A 211 -3.02 -9.66 1.41
C PHE A 211 -3.80 -9.18 0.18
N GLU A 212 -4.99 -8.67 0.42
CA GLU A 212 -5.89 -8.17 -0.61
C GLU A 212 -6.00 -6.66 -0.53
N ASP A 213 -5.85 -6.00 -1.69
CA ASP A 213 -6.04 -4.56 -1.81
C ASP A 213 -6.88 -4.21 -3.04
N GLY A 214 -8.03 -3.60 -2.78
CA GLY A 214 -8.97 -3.17 -3.81
C GLY A 214 -8.58 -1.88 -4.54
N ASN A 215 -7.53 -1.17 -4.10
CA ASN A 215 -7.06 0.05 -4.74
C ASN A 215 -6.13 -0.22 -5.95
N ILE A 216 -5.74 -1.48 -6.18
CA ILE A 216 -4.98 -1.87 -7.36
C ILE A 216 -5.84 -1.66 -8.60
N SER A 217 -5.39 -0.81 -9.51
CA SER A 217 -6.10 -0.51 -10.75
C SER A 217 -5.85 -1.56 -11.83
N LYS A 218 -6.85 -1.78 -12.67
CA LYS A 218 -6.74 -2.60 -13.89
C LYS A 218 -6.07 -1.83 -15.02
N ASN A 219 -5.27 -2.53 -15.81
CA ASN A 219 -4.83 -2.03 -17.11
C ASN A 219 -5.89 -2.34 -18.20
N SER A 220 -5.58 -2.03 -19.46
CA SER A 220 -6.47 -2.27 -20.60
C SER A 220 -6.76 -3.76 -20.87
N ASN A 221 -5.98 -4.67 -20.29
CA ASN A 221 -6.09 -6.12 -20.48
C ASN A 221 -6.66 -6.82 -19.22
N ASP A 222 -7.41 -6.11 -18.38
CA ASP A 222 -7.94 -6.59 -17.10
C ASP A 222 -6.89 -7.14 -16.12
N SER A 223 -5.62 -6.85 -16.34
CA SER A 223 -4.51 -7.24 -15.47
C SER A 223 -4.10 -6.08 -14.56
N GLY A 224 -3.45 -6.36 -13.45
CA GLY A 224 -2.91 -5.33 -12.56
C GLY A 224 -1.66 -5.77 -11.84
N TYR A 225 -0.94 -4.79 -11.36
CA TYR A 225 0.32 -4.99 -10.64
C TYR A 225 0.06 -5.23 -9.17
N GLY A 226 0.37 -6.44 -8.69
CA GLY A 226 0.61 -6.75 -7.30
C GLY A 226 2.11 -6.75 -6.99
N VAL A 227 2.47 -7.17 -5.81
CA VAL A 227 3.88 -7.26 -5.37
C VAL A 227 4.11 -8.48 -4.50
N ILE A 228 5.29 -9.06 -4.61
CA ILE A 228 5.92 -9.93 -3.61
C ILE A 228 7.17 -9.24 -3.12
N ALA A 229 7.27 -8.99 -1.82
CA ALA A 229 8.34 -8.18 -1.28
C ALA A 229 8.66 -8.53 0.17
N SER A 230 9.85 -8.09 0.61
CA SER A 230 10.15 -7.96 2.03
C SER A 230 9.72 -6.59 2.56
N LYS A 231 9.67 -6.47 3.88
CA LYS A 231 9.36 -5.22 4.57
C LYS A 231 10.31 -4.08 4.18
N ASP A 232 11.57 -4.43 3.93
CA ASP A 232 12.65 -3.49 3.63
C ASP A 232 12.71 -3.07 2.15
N ALA A 233 11.86 -3.67 1.28
CA ALA A 233 11.86 -3.36 -0.15
C ALA A 233 11.32 -1.96 -0.44
N MET A 234 10.34 -1.52 0.35
CA MET A 234 9.68 -0.23 0.20
C MET A 234 9.64 0.51 1.52
N GLY A 235 9.65 1.83 1.47
CA GLY A 235 9.60 2.69 2.64
C GLY A 235 8.50 3.75 2.57
N TYR A 236 7.91 4.02 3.72
CA TYR A 236 6.98 5.12 3.98
C TYR A 236 7.65 6.17 4.84
N LEU A 237 8.03 7.29 4.20
CA LEU A 237 8.69 8.42 4.84
C LEU A 237 7.64 9.39 5.37
N VAL A 238 7.73 9.76 6.63
CA VAL A 238 6.86 10.77 7.26
C VAL A 238 7.71 11.95 7.74
N ALA A 239 7.55 13.10 7.09
CA ALA A 239 8.23 14.34 7.48
C ALA A 239 7.40 15.13 8.49
N SER A 240 6.10 15.25 8.24
CA SER A 240 5.17 15.90 9.18
C SER A 240 3.91 15.08 9.30
N GLY A 241 3.50 14.81 10.53
CA GLY A 241 2.23 14.14 10.80
C GLY A 241 1.04 15.00 10.41
N LYS A 242 -0.14 14.41 10.42
CA LYS A 242 -1.39 15.12 10.12
C LYS A 242 -1.54 16.38 10.95
N THR A 243 -1.70 17.49 10.27
CA THR A 243 -1.99 18.80 10.86
C THR A 243 -3.33 19.29 10.34
N GLU A 244 -4.23 19.66 11.25
CA GLU A 244 -5.47 20.33 10.92
C GLU A 244 -5.27 21.84 11.00
N ARG A 245 -5.63 22.55 9.94
CA ARG A 245 -5.65 24.01 9.89
C ARG A 245 -7.03 24.49 9.53
N ARG A 246 -7.42 25.62 10.09
CA ARG A 246 -8.72 26.27 9.85
C ARG A 246 -8.52 27.71 9.51
N GLN A 247 -9.30 28.15 8.54
CA GLN A 247 -9.41 29.54 8.17
C GLN A 247 -10.90 29.90 8.07
N ARG A 248 -11.27 31.01 8.69
CA ARG A 248 -12.60 31.57 8.52
C ARG A 248 -12.58 32.61 7.39
N ASP A 249 -13.51 32.44 6.46
CA ASP A 249 -13.78 33.43 5.43
C ASP A 249 -15.12 34.12 5.74
N GLU A 250 -15.03 35.37 6.20
CA GLU A 250 -16.20 36.16 6.60
C GLU A 250 -17.04 36.58 5.37
N SER A 251 -16.42 36.77 4.21
CA SER A 251 -17.10 37.14 2.98
C SER A 251 -17.98 36.01 2.44
N LEU A 252 -17.49 34.77 2.55
CA LEU A 252 -18.24 33.55 2.23
C LEU A 252 -19.14 33.09 3.38
N ARG A 253 -19.04 33.69 4.56
CA ARG A 253 -19.69 33.21 5.80
C ARG A 253 -19.41 31.73 6.02
N ALA A 254 -18.11 31.39 6.07
CA ALA A 254 -17.59 30.06 5.87
C ALA A 254 -16.37 29.78 6.71
N THR A 255 -16.19 28.52 7.04
CA THR A 255 -14.97 28.02 7.62
C THR A 255 -14.38 26.95 6.70
N GLU A 256 -13.13 27.15 6.33
CA GLU A 256 -12.32 26.19 5.63
C GLU A 256 -11.60 25.30 6.65
N VAL A 257 -11.70 24.00 6.48
CA VAL A 257 -10.95 23.00 7.25
C VAL A 257 -10.00 22.31 6.27
N VAL A 258 -8.72 22.36 6.58
CA VAL A 258 -7.67 21.74 5.76
C VAL A 258 -6.93 20.75 6.63
N ILE A 259 -6.83 19.50 6.15
CA ILE A 259 -5.95 18.48 6.73
C ILE A 259 -4.76 18.33 5.79
N VAL A 260 -3.57 18.49 6.34
CA VAL A 260 -2.31 18.43 5.60
C VAL A 260 -1.39 17.43 6.29
N GLU A 261 -0.65 16.68 5.50
CA GLU A 261 0.38 15.76 5.93
C GLU A 261 1.52 15.78 4.92
N GLU A 262 2.77 15.64 5.40
CA GLU A 262 3.94 15.56 4.55
C GLU A 262 4.52 14.16 4.62
N TYR A 263 4.47 13.43 3.49
CA TYR A 263 4.98 12.08 3.40
C TYR A 263 5.56 11.78 2.02
N GLY A 264 6.30 10.69 1.92
CA GLY A 264 6.79 10.16 0.65
C GLY A 264 6.78 8.63 0.66
N MET A 265 6.48 8.04 -0.48
CA MET A 265 6.66 6.61 -0.71
C MET A 265 7.87 6.42 -1.62
N PHE A 266 8.70 5.44 -1.32
CA PHE A 266 9.90 5.19 -2.11
C PHE A 266 10.27 3.71 -2.11
N GLU A 267 10.98 3.30 -3.13
CA GLU A 267 11.61 2.01 -3.24
C GLU A 267 12.96 2.07 -2.53
N ALA A 268 13.12 1.27 -1.48
CA ALA A 268 14.35 1.24 -0.69
C ALA A 268 15.36 0.25 -1.25
N ASP A 269 14.92 -0.91 -1.70
CA ASP A 269 15.76 -1.95 -2.28
C ASP A 269 15.03 -2.76 -3.35
N ASP A 270 15.33 -2.48 -4.62
CA ASP A 270 14.79 -3.17 -5.79
C ASP A 270 15.06 -4.69 -5.77
N SER A 271 16.18 -5.12 -5.18
CA SER A 271 16.52 -6.53 -5.10
C SER A 271 15.66 -7.33 -4.11
N ARG A 272 14.86 -6.65 -3.27
CA ARG A 272 14.03 -7.27 -2.22
C ARG A 272 12.55 -7.26 -2.54
N GLY A 273 12.17 -6.87 -3.76
CA GLY A 273 10.80 -6.88 -4.23
C GLY A 273 10.70 -7.36 -5.68
N ALA A 274 9.51 -7.79 -6.07
CA ALA A 274 9.20 -8.10 -7.47
C ALA A 274 7.75 -7.78 -7.77
N ALA A 275 7.52 -7.22 -8.96
CA ALA A 275 6.19 -6.96 -9.48
C ALA A 275 5.45 -8.27 -9.82
N LEU A 276 4.15 -8.31 -9.60
CA LEU A 276 3.28 -9.42 -9.97
C LEU A 276 2.22 -8.94 -10.95
N LEU A 277 2.36 -9.26 -12.23
CA LEU A 277 1.37 -8.89 -13.24
C LEU A 277 0.45 -10.06 -13.54
N TYR A 278 -0.81 -9.96 -13.10
CA TYR A 278 -1.80 -11.01 -13.28
C TYR A 278 -3.17 -10.45 -13.63
N ASP A 279 -3.95 -11.29 -14.34
CA ASP A 279 -5.32 -11.03 -14.71
C ASP A 279 -6.29 -11.21 -13.53
N PHE A 280 -7.24 -10.28 -13.40
CA PHE A 280 -8.34 -10.35 -12.45
C PHE A 280 -9.65 -9.86 -13.08
N PRO A 281 -10.22 -10.65 -13.98
CA PRO A 281 -11.46 -10.31 -14.66
C PRO A 281 -12.61 -10.14 -13.65
N ASP A 282 -13.59 -9.34 -14.02
CA ASP A 282 -14.79 -9.17 -13.20
C ASP A 282 -15.51 -10.50 -13.01
N ALA A 283 -15.93 -10.77 -11.79
CA ALA A 283 -16.57 -12.04 -11.42
C ALA A 283 -17.85 -12.36 -12.22
N GLY A 284 -18.47 -11.37 -12.87
CA GLY A 284 -19.61 -11.52 -13.75
C GLY A 284 -19.30 -11.94 -15.19
N ALA A 285 -18.06 -11.73 -15.66
CA ALA A 285 -17.68 -12.08 -17.04
C ALA A 285 -17.38 -13.57 -17.23
N ALA A 286 -17.12 -14.31 -16.16
CA ALA A 286 -16.82 -15.74 -16.20
C ALA A 286 -18.04 -16.65 -16.40
N ALA A 287 -19.26 -16.11 -16.48
CA ALA A 287 -20.51 -16.86 -16.64
C ALA A 287 -20.98 -17.01 -18.10
N THR A 288 -20.21 -16.53 -19.06
CA THR A 288 -20.60 -16.53 -20.49
C THR A 288 -19.63 -17.27 -21.41
N SER A 289 -19.07 -18.38 -20.96
CA SER A 289 -18.34 -19.27 -21.87
C SER A 289 -18.71 -20.73 -21.64
#